data_6441cc2888c36f9a0cde689fe3d6bccb
#
_entry.id   6441cc2888c36f9a0cde689fe3d6bccb
#
_cell.length_a   1.000
_cell.length_b   1.000
_cell.length_c   1.000
_cell.angle_alpha   90.00
_cell.angle_beta   90.00
_cell.angle_gamma   90.00
#
_symmetry.space_group_name_H-M   'P 1'
#
loop_
_entity.id
_entity.type
_entity.pdbx_description
1 polymer ?
#
loop_
_entity_poly.entity_id
_entity_poly.type
_entity_poly.pdbx_seq_one_letter_code
_entity_poly.pdbx_strand_id
1 'polypeptide(L)'
;MEVAIIFTNIAKWVLKKVKRLIVRFRNKQKVFVIGFNKTGTTSIQAALGELGYILGDQASAERLLKDVMQNNYKPLLDYCCEGEAFQDVPFSIPGVYKVLDSNFKGSKFILSVRNDSEQWFLSLLNFHKKVWTNGEVLTWRNINKAKAVYKNYGSDFNKCVFGEVSYEPQKYKKVYEEHIEAAKAYFKDRADDFLMLNTADETAYKKMTDFLGKKPKRDSFEWKNKT
;
A
#
# COMPACT_ATOMS: atom_id res chain seq x y z
N MET A 1 25.90 12.69 -23.38
CA MET A 1 24.64 12.07 -22.88
C MET A 1 24.93 10.99 -21.84
N GLU A 2 25.86 10.09 -22.04
CA GLU A 2 26.23 9.01 -21.08
C GLU A 2 26.75 9.53 -19.73
N VAL A 3 27.60 10.56 -19.70
CA VAL A 3 28.16 11.12 -18.48
C VAL A 3 27.07 11.67 -17.56
N ALA A 4 26.05 12.35 -18.10
CA ALA A 4 24.92 12.87 -17.31
C ALA A 4 24.09 11.74 -16.69
N ILE A 5 23.92 10.64 -17.38
CA ILE A 5 23.21 9.44 -16.89
C ILE A 5 23.99 8.80 -15.73
N ILE A 6 25.31 8.69 -15.85
CA ILE A 6 26.17 8.11 -14.81
C ILE A 6 26.12 8.98 -13.54
N PHE A 7 26.25 10.31 -13.63
CA PHE A 7 26.13 11.22 -12.49
C PHE A 7 24.76 11.12 -11.80
N THR A 8 23.68 11.04 -12.59
CA THR A 8 22.32 10.87 -12.07
C THR A 8 22.15 9.56 -11.29
N ASN A 9 22.76 8.48 -11.79
CA ASN A 9 22.69 7.17 -11.12
C ASN A 9 23.53 7.14 -9.83
N ILE A 10 24.71 7.74 -9.84
CA ILE A 10 25.55 7.86 -8.63
C ILE A 10 24.84 8.71 -7.56
N ALA A 11 24.26 9.85 -7.95
CA ALA A 11 23.52 10.69 -7.02
C ALA A 11 22.32 9.95 -6.39
N LYS A 12 21.55 9.22 -7.19
CA LYS A 12 20.44 8.39 -6.69
C LYS A 12 20.93 7.30 -5.73
N TRP A 13 22.04 6.65 -6.04
CA TRP A 13 22.63 5.62 -5.19
C TRP A 13 23.11 6.18 -3.83
N VAL A 14 23.78 7.35 -3.84
CA VAL A 14 24.22 8.05 -2.63
C VAL A 14 23.01 8.45 -1.78
N LEU A 15 21.99 9.07 -2.38
CA LEU A 15 20.75 9.45 -1.70
C LEU A 15 20.06 8.24 -1.06
N LYS A 16 20.03 7.12 -1.75
CA LYS A 16 19.47 5.87 -1.23
C LYS A 16 20.25 5.36 -0.01
N LYS A 17 21.59 5.38 -0.06
CA LYS A 17 22.43 5.02 1.10
C LYS A 17 22.22 5.94 2.30
N VAL A 18 22.20 7.24 2.06
CA VAL A 18 21.95 8.25 3.10
C VAL A 18 20.57 8.04 3.72
N LYS A 19 19.53 7.82 2.91
CA LYS A 19 18.18 7.54 3.39
C LYS A 19 18.13 6.29 4.27
N ARG A 20 18.78 5.19 3.87
CA ARG A 20 18.90 3.96 4.66
C ARG A 20 19.60 4.19 6.01
N LEU A 21 20.66 4.99 6.02
CA LEU A 21 21.36 5.35 7.26
C LEU A 21 20.43 6.16 8.19
N ILE A 22 19.74 7.15 7.66
CA ILE A 22 18.79 7.95 8.45
C ILE A 22 17.70 7.06 9.06
N VAL A 23 17.06 6.18 8.24
CA VAL A 23 16.03 5.25 8.72
C VAL A 23 16.58 4.34 9.82
N ARG A 24 17.78 3.82 9.63
CA ARG A 24 18.46 2.96 10.63
C ARG A 24 18.78 3.71 11.93
N PHE A 25 19.31 4.94 11.83
CA PHE A 25 19.62 5.76 12.99
C PHE A 25 18.37 6.14 13.79
N ARG A 26 17.27 6.44 13.09
CA ARG A 26 16.00 6.77 13.73
C ARG A 26 15.40 5.59 14.48
N ASN A 27 15.75 4.37 14.08
CA ASN A 27 15.31 3.10 14.68
C ASN A 27 13.80 3.07 15.04
N LYS A 28 12.99 3.75 14.21
CA LYS A 28 11.55 3.78 14.40
C LYS A 28 10.92 2.47 13.97
N GLN A 29 9.91 2.07 14.69
CA GLN A 29 9.01 0.99 14.35
C GLN A 29 8.40 1.25 12.95
N LYS A 30 8.44 0.24 12.07
CA LYS A 30 7.85 0.37 10.74
C LYS A 30 6.33 0.29 10.80
N VAL A 31 5.68 0.97 9.87
CA VAL A 31 4.22 0.93 9.71
C VAL A 31 3.89 0.45 8.30
N PHE A 32 3.14 -0.63 8.20
CA PHE A 32 2.66 -1.17 6.94
C PHE A 32 1.14 -1.03 6.86
N VAL A 33 0.66 -0.24 5.89
CA VAL A 33 -0.77 -0.14 5.58
C VAL A 33 -1.10 -1.21 4.55
N ILE A 34 -1.83 -2.22 5.00
CA ILE A 34 -2.09 -3.46 4.26
C ILE A 34 -3.50 -3.55 3.68
N GLY A 35 -4.32 -2.52 3.87
CA GLY A 35 -5.63 -2.43 3.23
C GLY A 35 -5.52 -2.25 1.72
N PHE A 36 -6.50 -2.75 0.97
CA PHE A 36 -6.53 -2.60 -0.48
C PHE A 36 -6.64 -1.14 -0.90
N ASN A 37 -6.24 -0.83 -2.14
CA ASN A 37 -6.51 0.47 -2.74
C ASN A 37 -7.98 0.83 -2.57
N LYS A 38 -8.27 2.13 -2.49
CA LYS A 38 -9.61 2.73 -2.30
C LYS A 38 -10.22 2.53 -0.90
N THR A 39 -9.42 2.07 0.07
CA THR A 39 -9.81 2.02 1.48
C THR A 39 -9.31 3.20 2.32
N GLY A 40 -8.79 4.26 1.67
CA GLY A 40 -8.27 5.44 2.37
C GLY A 40 -6.76 5.42 2.62
N THR A 41 -6.01 4.53 1.98
CA THR A 41 -4.55 4.38 2.14
C THR A 41 -3.78 5.67 1.90
N THR A 42 -4.19 6.51 0.94
CA THR A 42 -3.56 7.81 0.67
C THR A 42 -3.73 8.80 1.84
N SER A 43 -4.91 8.81 2.47
CA SER A 43 -5.17 9.66 3.65
C SER A 43 -4.32 9.21 4.85
N ILE A 44 -4.20 7.90 5.05
CA ILE A 44 -3.33 7.32 6.08
C ILE A 44 -1.87 7.64 5.79
N GLN A 45 -1.40 7.51 4.56
CA GLN A 45 -0.03 7.86 4.17
C GLN A 45 0.29 9.32 4.48
N ALA A 46 -0.61 10.25 4.11
CA ALA A 46 -0.45 11.67 4.40
C ALA A 46 -0.34 11.92 5.91
N ALA A 47 -1.22 11.30 6.69
CA ALA A 47 -1.21 11.40 8.15
C ALA A 47 0.09 10.84 8.76
N LEU A 48 0.59 9.69 8.28
CA LEU A 48 1.87 9.13 8.72
C LEU A 48 3.04 10.09 8.42
N GLY A 49 3.04 10.74 7.25
CA GLY A 49 4.02 11.77 6.91
C GLY A 49 3.98 12.96 7.88
N GLU A 50 2.79 13.45 8.22
CA GLU A 50 2.61 14.53 9.21
C GLU A 50 3.06 14.12 10.62
N LEU A 51 2.87 12.86 10.99
CA LEU A 51 3.36 12.31 12.25
C LEU A 51 4.88 12.07 12.25
N GLY A 52 5.54 12.45 11.16
CA GLY A 52 7.00 12.45 11.02
C GLY A 52 7.60 11.10 10.66
N TYR A 53 6.85 10.20 10.03
CA TYR A 53 7.41 8.99 9.44
C TYR A 53 8.07 9.29 8.08
N ILE A 54 9.19 8.65 7.78
CA ILE A 54 9.78 8.66 6.44
C ILE A 54 8.96 7.73 5.56
N LEU A 55 8.21 8.32 4.63
CA LEU A 55 7.35 7.57 3.72
C LEU A 55 8.17 6.85 2.65
N GLY A 56 7.78 5.61 2.33
CA GLY A 56 8.21 4.92 1.14
C GLY A 56 7.73 5.62 -0.14
N ASP A 57 8.52 5.58 -1.20
CA ASP A 57 8.13 6.10 -2.52
C ASP A 57 7.22 5.09 -3.23
N GLN A 58 5.93 5.44 -3.40
CA GLN A 58 4.92 4.55 -3.95
C GLN A 58 5.26 4.08 -5.38
N ALA A 59 5.75 4.98 -6.22
CA ALA A 59 6.08 4.63 -7.61
C ALA A 59 7.23 3.62 -7.71
N SER A 60 8.18 3.67 -6.78
CA SER A 60 9.25 2.67 -6.66
C SER A 60 8.72 1.34 -6.12
N ALA A 61 7.80 1.38 -5.16
CA ALA A 61 7.19 0.19 -4.57
C ALA A 61 6.39 -0.63 -5.62
N GLU A 62 5.55 0.04 -6.39
CA GLU A 62 4.71 -0.59 -7.41
C GLU A 62 5.52 -1.34 -8.49
N ARG A 63 6.75 -0.91 -8.76
CA ARG A 63 7.64 -1.62 -9.70
C ARG A 63 8.07 -3.00 -9.22
N LEU A 64 7.97 -3.25 -7.91
CA LEU A 64 8.32 -4.53 -7.27
C LEU A 64 7.20 -5.57 -7.37
N LEU A 65 6.06 -5.23 -7.97
CA LEU A 65 4.93 -6.15 -8.12
C LEU A 65 5.34 -7.45 -8.83
N LYS A 66 6.16 -7.37 -9.87
CA LYS A 66 6.61 -8.56 -10.63
C LYS A 66 7.45 -9.50 -9.78
N ASP A 67 8.33 -8.96 -8.95
CA ASP A 67 9.14 -9.76 -8.02
C ASP A 67 8.23 -10.47 -7.00
N VAL A 68 7.26 -9.74 -6.44
CA VAL A 68 6.29 -10.30 -5.48
C VAL A 68 5.43 -11.40 -6.12
N MET A 69 4.99 -11.24 -7.36
CA MET A 69 4.26 -12.28 -8.11
C MET A 69 5.07 -13.57 -8.28
N GLN A 70 6.38 -13.46 -8.31
CA GLN A 70 7.32 -14.59 -8.40
C GLN A 70 7.77 -15.12 -7.04
N ASN A 71 7.17 -14.65 -5.94
CA ASN A 71 7.58 -14.90 -4.56
C ASN A 71 9.03 -14.49 -4.26
N ASN A 72 9.62 -13.61 -5.06
CA ASN A 72 10.92 -13.02 -4.83
C ASN A 72 10.76 -11.75 -3.97
N TYR A 73 10.73 -11.91 -2.67
CA TYR A 73 10.51 -10.81 -1.73
C TYR A 73 11.78 -10.01 -1.41
N LYS A 74 12.96 -10.45 -1.81
CA LYS A 74 14.22 -9.76 -1.49
C LYS A 74 14.23 -8.29 -1.92
N PRO A 75 13.84 -7.91 -3.17
CA PRO A 75 13.79 -6.51 -3.57
C PRO A 75 12.83 -5.66 -2.72
N LEU A 76 11.68 -6.23 -2.31
CA LEU A 76 10.71 -5.57 -1.44
C LEU A 76 11.30 -5.33 -0.04
N LEU A 77 11.94 -6.33 0.55
CA LEU A 77 12.58 -6.21 1.87
C LEU A 77 13.73 -5.20 1.84
N ASP A 78 14.56 -5.21 0.80
CA ASP A 78 15.60 -4.22 0.59
C ASP A 78 15.03 -2.79 0.45
N TYR A 79 13.91 -2.65 -0.26
CA TYR A 79 13.20 -1.38 -0.39
C TYR A 79 12.65 -0.89 0.96
N CYS A 80 12.12 -1.77 1.79
CA CYS A 80 11.63 -1.41 3.13
C CYS A 80 12.71 -0.82 4.06
N CYS A 81 14.00 -0.99 3.74
CA CYS A 81 15.07 -0.33 4.48
C CYS A 81 15.18 1.18 4.18
N GLU A 82 14.44 1.71 3.20
CA GLU A 82 14.51 3.11 2.75
C GLU A 82 13.37 3.98 3.31
N GLY A 83 12.50 3.42 4.13
CA GLY A 83 11.36 4.12 4.73
C GLY A 83 10.96 3.55 6.08
N GLU A 84 10.04 4.24 6.71
CA GLU A 84 9.44 3.86 8.00
C GLU A 84 7.96 3.53 7.85
N ALA A 85 7.27 4.07 6.82
CA ALA A 85 5.86 3.82 6.57
C ALA A 85 5.60 3.55 5.08
N PHE A 86 4.78 2.54 4.81
CA PHE A 86 4.50 2.02 3.48
C PHE A 86 3.02 1.72 3.32
N GLN A 87 2.50 1.86 2.10
CA GLN A 87 1.11 1.57 1.80
C GLN A 87 0.91 1.11 0.36
N ASP A 88 -0.32 0.62 0.06
CA ASP A 88 -0.76 0.22 -1.27
C ASP A 88 0.08 -0.92 -1.87
N VAL A 89 0.14 -1.06 -3.18
CA VAL A 89 0.88 -2.14 -3.85
C VAL A 89 2.39 -1.97 -3.69
N PRO A 90 3.13 -3.02 -3.31
CA PRO A 90 2.72 -4.41 -3.11
C PRO A 90 2.36 -4.78 -1.66
N PHE A 91 2.30 -3.84 -0.74
CA PHE A 91 2.04 -4.10 0.69
C PHE A 91 0.61 -4.59 0.96
N SER A 92 -0.34 -4.19 0.12
CA SER A 92 -1.74 -4.61 0.18
C SER A 92 -2.03 -5.97 -0.47
N ILE A 93 -1.06 -6.61 -1.10
CA ILE A 93 -1.26 -7.92 -1.71
C ILE A 93 -1.51 -8.97 -0.62
N PRO A 94 -2.53 -9.83 -0.77
CA PRO A 94 -2.84 -10.86 0.20
C PRO A 94 -1.62 -11.71 0.60
N GLY A 95 -1.40 -11.84 1.90
CA GLY A 95 -0.30 -12.64 2.46
C GLY A 95 1.07 -11.94 2.54
N VAL A 96 1.31 -10.84 1.83
CA VAL A 96 2.60 -10.10 1.88
C VAL A 96 2.91 -9.61 3.30
N TYR A 97 1.89 -9.23 4.07
CA TYR A 97 2.07 -8.82 5.47
C TYR A 97 2.76 -9.88 6.34
N LYS A 98 2.60 -11.17 6.04
CA LYS A 98 3.28 -12.27 6.77
C LYS A 98 4.79 -12.24 6.55
N VAL A 99 5.21 -11.96 5.30
CA VAL A 99 6.62 -11.81 4.94
C VAL A 99 7.22 -10.58 5.61
N LEU A 100 6.49 -9.47 5.62
CA LEU A 100 6.93 -8.22 6.26
C LEU A 100 7.06 -8.41 7.78
N ASP A 101 6.10 -9.03 8.42
CA ASP A 101 6.10 -9.29 9.86
C ASP A 101 7.25 -10.23 10.29
N SER A 102 7.54 -11.24 9.49
CA SER A 102 8.65 -12.16 9.78
C SER A 102 10.02 -11.48 9.70
N ASN A 103 10.17 -10.47 8.82
CA ASN A 103 11.44 -9.79 8.55
C ASN A 103 11.62 -8.47 9.32
N PHE A 104 10.55 -7.82 9.73
CA PHE A 104 10.57 -6.54 10.46
C PHE A 104 9.82 -6.66 11.78
N LYS A 105 10.42 -7.37 12.73
CA LYS A 105 9.82 -7.61 14.05
C LYS A 105 9.46 -6.31 14.76
N GLY A 106 8.31 -6.32 15.45
CA GLY A 106 7.79 -5.15 16.16
C GLY A 106 7.18 -4.08 15.24
N SER A 107 6.94 -4.37 13.97
CA SER A 107 6.23 -3.46 13.06
C SER A 107 4.77 -3.34 13.41
N LYS A 108 4.15 -2.21 13.04
CA LYS A 108 2.71 -1.96 13.13
C LYS A 108 2.05 -2.19 11.78
N PHE A 109 0.89 -2.83 11.81
CA PHE A 109 0.09 -3.13 10.62
C PHE A 109 -1.27 -2.44 10.70
N ILE A 110 -1.61 -1.66 9.69
CA ILE A 110 -2.90 -0.96 9.60
C ILE A 110 -3.69 -1.55 8.43
N LEU A 111 -4.79 -2.21 8.73
CA LEU A 111 -5.75 -2.69 7.74
C LEU A 111 -6.84 -1.64 7.55
N SER A 112 -6.73 -0.83 6.51
CA SER A 112 -7.79 0.11 6.16
C SER A 112 -8.90 -0.59 5.40
N VAL A 113 -10.15 -0.28 5.76
CA VAL A 113 -11.34 -0.89 5.18
C VAL A 113 -12.39 0.16 4.79
N ARG A 114 -13.41 -0.26 4.02
CA ARG A 114 -14.65 0.47 3.76
C ARG A 114 -15.78 -0.08 4.64
N ASN A 115 -16.94 0.57 4.62
CA ASN A 115 -18.10 0.10 5.37
C ASN A 115 -18.51 -1.32 4.98
N ASP A 116 -18.42 -1.63 3.68
CA ASP A 116 -18.72 -2.94 3.12
C ASP A 116 -17.94 -3.18 1.82
N SER A 117 -17.99 -4.41 1.32
CA SER A 117 -17.31 -4.83 0.09
C SER A 117 -17.95 -4.24 -1.18
N GLU A 118 -19.24 -3.87 -1.15
CA GLU A 118 -19.91 -3.21 -2.26
C GLU A 118 -19.37 -1.78 -2.45
N GLN A 119 -19.32 -0.99 -1.39
CA GLN A 119 -18.76 0.36 -1.42
C GLN A 119 -17.30 0.35 -1.90
N TRP A 120 -16.51 -0.62 -1.41
CA TRP A 120 -15.13 -0.79 -1.83
C TRP A 120 -15.04 -1.11 -3.33
N PHE A 121 -15.82 -2.10 -3.81
CA PHE A 121 -15.79 -2.56 -5.20
C PHE A 121 -16.16 -1.44 -6.18
N LEU A 122 -17.23 -0.70 -5.89
CA LEU A 122 -17.66 0.44 -6.72
C LEU A 122 -16.57 1.53 -6.77
N SER A 123 -15.93 1.83 -5.64
CA SER A 123 -14.83 2.78 -5.59
C SER A 123 -13.61 2.31 -6.39
N LEU A 124 -13.27 1.01 -6.33
CA LEU A 124 -12.20 0.40 -7.12
C LEU A 124 -12.50 0.47 -8.61
N LEU A 125 -13.71 0.07 -9.01
CA LEU A 125 -14.16 0.06 -10.39
C LEU A 125 -14.08 1.46 -11.03
N ASN A 126 -14.59 2.48 -10.34
CA ASN A 126 -14.55 3.87 -10.80
C ASN A 126 -13.13 4.39 -10.93
N PHE A 127 -12.27 4.07 -9.95
CA PHE A 127 -10.86 4.45 -9.98
C PHE A 127 -10.12 3.79 -11.16
N HIS A 128 -10.28 2.50 -11.37
CA HIS A 128 -9.64 1.78 -12.46
C HIS A 128 -10.13 2.27 -13.84
N LYS A 129 -11.44 2.55 -13.98
CA LYS A 129 -11.97 3.18 -15.20
C LYS A 129 -11.27 4.51 -15.48
N LYS A 130 -11.17 5.36 -14.48
CA LYS A 130 -10.54 6.68 -14.63
C LYS A 130 -9.06 6.59 -14.99
N VAL A 131 -8.29 5.74 -14.28
CA VAL A 131 -6.83 5.71 -14.38
C VAL A 131 -6.33 4.86 -15.55
N TRP A 132 -7.02 3.75 -15.84
CA TRP A 132 -6.53 2.79 -16.83
C TRP A 132 -7.25 2.84 -18.17
N THR A 133 -8.47 3.33 -18.22
CA THR A 133 -9.27 3.31 -19.46
C THR A 133 -9.83 4.67 -19.85
N ASN A 134 -9.47 5.72 -19.12
CA ASN A 134 -10.01 7.08 -19.34
C ASN A 134 -11.55 7.11 -19.36
N GLY A 135 -12.18 6.29 -18.51
CA GLY A 135 -13.64 6.19 -18.37
C GLY A 135 -14.31 5.09 -19.21
N GLU A 136 -13.58 4.42 -20.10
CA GLU A 136 -14.12 3.31 -20.89
C GLU A 136 -14.31 2.03 -20.06
N VAL A 137 -14.96 1.04 -20.67
CA VAL A 137 -15.16 -0.29 -20.06
C VAL A 137 -13.84 -0.95 -19.72
N LEU A 138 -13.75 -1.49 -18.51
CA LEU A 138 -12.56 -2.20 -18.04
C LEU A 138 -12.49 -3.59 -18.69
N THR A 139 -11.55 -3.73 -19.61
CA THR A 139 -11.19 -5.01 -20.23
C THR A 139 -9.69 -5.21 -20.13
N TRP A 140 -9.21 -6.47 -20.19
CA TRP A 140 -7.78 -6.74 -20.19
C TRP A 140 -7.04 -5.96 -21.29
N ARG A 141 -7.69 -5.72 -22.46
CA ARG A 141 -7.11 -4.97 -23.58
C ARG A 141 -6.93 -3.49 -23.26
N ASN A 142 -7.93 -2.87 -22.64
CA ASN A 142 -7.89 -1.43 -22.32
C ASN A 142 -6.94 -1.15 -21.17
N ILE A 143 -6.95 -1.98 -20.14
CA ILE A 143 -6.05 -1.87 -18.98
C ILE A 143 -4.59 -1.95 -19.40
N ASN A 144 -4.25 -2.80 -20.36
CA ASN A 144 -2.87 -2.96 -20.83
C ASN A 144 -2.39 -1.83 -21.75
N LYS A 145 -3.28 -0.99 -22.25
CA LYS A 145 -2.93 0.22 -23.01
C LYS A 145 -2.52 1.38 -22.11
N ALA A 146 -2.92 1.35 -20.84
CA ALA A 146 -2.61 2.43 -19.92
C ALA A 146 -1.09 2.59 -19.72
N LYS A 147 -0.62 3.83 -19.78
CA LYS A 147 0.74 4.21 -19.36
C LYS A 147 0.79 4.27 -17.83
N ALA A 148 0.81 3.11 -17.20
CA ALA A 148 0.95 2.99 -15.76
C ALA A 148 2.42 2.83 -15.34
N VAL A 149 2.68 2.18 -14.23
CA VAL A 149 4.02 1.97 -13.64
C VAL A 149 4.99 1.30 -14.62
N TYR A 150 4.50 0.27 -15.33
CA TYR A 150 5.18 -0.42 -16.43
C TYR A 150 4.12 -1.03 -17.37
N LYS A 151 4.55 -1.53 -18.53
CA LYS A 151 3.65 -2.20 -19.50
C LYS A 151 2.96 -3.40 -18.87
N ASN A 152 1.63 -3.48 -18.97
CA ASN A 152 0.74 -4.51 -18.42
C ASN A 152 0.57 -4.46 -16.88
N TYR A 153 1.02 -3.42 -16.18
CA TYR A 153 0.89 -3.30 -14.72
C TYR A 153 -0.54 -3.58 -14.23
N GLY A 154 -1.56 -2.98 -14.85
CA GLY A 154 -2.95 -3.18 -14.43
C GLY A 154 -3.42 -4.64 -14.55
N SER A 155 -2.99 -5.34 -15.59
CA SER A 155 -3.25 -6.77 -15.75
C SER A 155 -2.51 -7.63 -14.73
N ASP A 156 -1.23 -7.33 -14.51
CA ASP A 156 -0.41 -8.04 -13.52
C ASP A 156 -0.99 -7.86 -12.11
N PHE A 157 -1.39 -6.63 -11.75
CA PHE A 157 -2.05 -6.35 -10.49
C PHE A 157 -3.33 -7.17 -10.31
N ASN A 158 -4.25 -7.13 -11.30
CA ASN A 158 -5.51 -7.87 -11.19
C ASN A 158 -5.28 -9.38 -11.10
N LYS A 159 -4.37 -9.93 -11.89
CA LYS A 159 -4.01 -11.35 -11.82
C LYS A 159 -3.41 -11.71 -10.46
N CYS A 160 -2.53 -10.87 -9.94
CA CYS A 160 -1.88 -11.10 -8.65
C CYS A 160 -2.87 -11.12 -7.48
N VAL A 161 -3.82 -10.19 -7.47
CA VAL A 161 -4.75 -10.01 -6.34
C VAL A 161 -6.01 -10.86 -6.52
N PHE A 162 -6.60 -10.86 -7.74
CA PHE A 162 -7.92 -11.46 -8.00
C PHE A 162 -7.85 -12.73 -8.86
N GLY A 163 -6.65 -13.14 -9.29
CA GLY A 163 -6.44 -14.31 -10.14
C GLY A 163 -6.69 -14.04 -11.63
N GLU A 164 -7.44 -12.99 -11.97
CA GLU A 164 -7.80 -12.66 -13.35
C GLU A 164 -8.20 -11.19 -13.52
N VAL A 165 -8.47 -10.79 -14.75
CA VAL A 165 -8.99 -9.46 -15.11
C VAL A 165 -10.44 -9.59 -15.57
N SER A 166 -11.36 -9.81 -14.64
CA SER A 166 -12.78 -9.99 -14.97
C SER A 166 -13.66 -8.83 -14.51
N TYR A 167 -13.31 -8.20 -13.40
CA TYR A 167 -14.15 -7.24 -12.65
C TYR A 167 -15.52 -7.83 -12.29
N GLU A 168 -15.58 -9.15 -12.08
CA GLU A 168 -16.76 -9.82 -11.58
C GLU A 168 -17.00 -9.42 -10.10
N PRO A 169 -18.13 -8.76 -9.77
CA PRO A 169 -18.34 -8.20 -8.43
C PRO A 169 -18.20 -9.21 -7.32
N GLN A 170 -18.80 -10.41 -7.47
CA GLN A 170 -18.78 -11.42 -6.44
C GLN A 170 -17.37 -11.92 -6.13
N LYS A 171 -16.55 -12.12 -7.18
CA LYS A 171 -15.18 -12.59 -7.04
C LYS A 171 -14.29 -11.55 -6.36
N TYR A 172 -14.37 -10.29 -6.79
CA TYR A 172 -13.56 -9.21 -6.21
C TYR A 172 -13.94 -8.94 -4.75
N LYS A 173 -15.24 -8.90 -4.44
CA LYS A 173 -15.74 -8.72 -3.08
C LYS A 173 -15.30 -9.87 -2.17
N LYS A 174 -15.39 -11.10 -2.64
CA LYS A 174 -14.91 -12.29 -1.91
C LYS A 174 -13.42 -12.18 -1.55
N VAL A 175 -12.56 -11.84 -2.51
CA VAL A 175 -11.13 -11.68 -2.26
C VAL A 175 -10.86 -10.56 -1.25
N TYR A 176 -11.60 -9.46 -1.33
CA TYR A 176 -11.50 -8.36 -0.37
C TYR A 176 -11.86 -8.81 1.05
N GLU A 177 -12.96 -9.52 1.21
CA GLU A 177 -13.44 -10.04 2.50
C GLU A 177 -12.47 -11.10 3.05
N GLU A 178 -12.02 -12.03 2.21
CA GLU A 178 -11.02 -13.05 2.58
C GLU A 178 -9.70 -12.42 3.06
N HIS A 179 -9.23 -11.34 2.41
CA HIS A 179 -8.04 -10.62 2.84
C HIS A 179 -8.22 -10.02 4.24
N ILE A 180 -9.37 -9.42 4.52
CA ILE A 180 -9.70 -8.85 5.84
C ILE A 180 -9.70 -9.94 6.91
N GLU A 181 -10.43 -11.03 6.67
CA GLU A 181 -10.54 -12.12 7.65
C GLU A 181 -9.19 -12.84 7.86
N ALA A 182 -8.41 -13.03 6.80
CA ALA A 182 -7.08 -13.63 6.91
C ALA A 182 -6.10 -12.76 7.71
N ALA A 183 -6.15 -11.43 7.54
CA ALA A 183 -5.33 -10.51 8.32
C ALA A 183 -5.76 -10.50 9.80
N LYS A 184 -7.06 -10.40 10.08
CA LYS A 184 -7.62 -10.48 11.45
C LYS A 184 -7.21 -11.78 12.15
N ALA A 185 -7.35 -12.92 11.47
CA ALA A 185 -6.98 -14.21 12.00
C ALA A 185 -5.48 -14.32 12.30
N TYR A 186 -4.63 -13.77 11.43
CA TYR A 186 -3.19 -13.79 11.61
C TYR A 186 -2.73 -12.97 12.83
N PHE A 187 -3.36 -11.83 13.07
CA PHE A 187 -2.99 -10.92 14.16
C PHE A 187 -3.88 -11.05 15.41
N LYS A 188 -4.76 -12.05 15.49
CA LYS A 188 -5.80 -12.18 16.55
C LYS A 188 -5.27 -12.01 17.98
N ASP A 189 -4.07 -12.50 18.27
CA ASP A 189 -3.47 -12.49 19.61
C ASP A 189 -2.42 -11.35 19.74
N ARG A 190 -2.40 -10.38 18.80
CA ARG A 190 -1.41 -9.30 18.73
C ARG A 190 -2.06 -7.94 18.45
N ALA A 191 -2.97 -7.54 19.35
CA ALA A 191 -3.69 -6.27 19.22
C ALA A 191 -2.75 -5.03 19.22
N ASP A 192 -1.60 -5.14 19.86
CA ASP A 192 -0.60 -4.06 19.85
C ASP A 192 0.10 -3.90 18.50
N ASP A 193 0.08 -4.92 17.63
CA ASP A 193 0.74 -4.87 16.33
C ASP A 193 -0.23 -4.58 15.18
N PHE A 194 -1.53 -4.67 15.40
CA PHE A 194 -2.54 -4.62 14.35
C PHE A 194 -3.72 -3.72 14.66
N LEU A 195 -4.04 -2.83 13.73
CA LEU A 195 -5.20 -1.96 13.78
C LEU A 195 -6.03 -2.09 12.52
N MET A 196 -7.30 -2.43 12.64
CA MET A 196 -8.27 -2.29 11.56
C MET A 196 -9.03 -0.97 11.74
N LEU A 197 -9.11 -0.16 10.67
CA LEU A 197 -9.83 1.11 10.72
C LEU A 197 -10.50 1.46 9.39
N ASN A 198 -11.63 2.16 9.49
CA ASN A 198 -12.26 2.84 8.37
C ASN A 198 -11.96 4.34 8.49
N THR A 199 -11.29 4.93 7.48
CA THR A 199 -10.92 6.36 7.51
C THR A 199 -12.12 7.30 7.46
N ALA A 200 -13.33 6.79 7.20
CA ALA A 200 -14.56 7.57 7.25
C ALA A 200 -15.11 7.76 8.69
N ASP A 201 -14.67 6.94 9.66
CA ASP A 201 -15.07 7.09 11.05
C ASP A 201 -14.44 8.35 11.64
N GLU A 202 -15.21 9.16 12.33
CA GLU A 202 -14.75 10.40 12.96
C GLU A 202 -13.60 10.16 13.94
N THR A 203 -13.62 9.02 14.65
CA THR A 203 -12.59 8.64 15.62
C THR A 203 -11.38 7.94 15.02
N ALA A 204 -11.39 7.64 13.72
CA ALA A 204 -10.35 6.82 13.08
C ALA A 204 -8.95 7.42 13.19
N TYR A 205 -8.80 8.74 13.02
CA TYR A 205 -7.51 9.41 13.13
C TYR A 205 -6.95 9.30 14.55
N LYS A 206 -7.79 9.50 15.57
CA LYS A 206 -7.41 9.34 16.97
C LYS A 206 -7.02 7.89 17.28
N LYS A 207 -7.80 6.90 16.84
CA LYS A 207 -7.48 5.48 17.00
C LYS A 207 -6.11 5.15 16.39
N MET A 208 -5.81 5.68 15.20
CA MET A 208 -4.51 5.48 14.56
C MET A 208 -3.36 6.12 15.36
N THR A 209 -3.54 7.34 15.84
CA THR A 209 -2.48 8.02 16.60
C THR A 209 -2.24 7.37 17.96
N ASP A 210 -3.29 6.92 18.65
CA ASP A 210 -3.18 6.16 19.89
C ASP A 210 -2.43 4.82 19.67
N PHE A 211 -2.82 4.07 18.64
CA PHE A 211 -2.14 2.83 18.24
C PHE A 211 -0.65 3.00 17.93
N LEU A 212 -0.28 4.14 17.35
CA LEU A 212 1.11 4.48 17.02
C LEU A 212 1.86 5.16 18.17
N GLY A 213 1.22 5.40 19.31
CA GLY A 213 1.78 6.14 20.44
C GLY A 213 2.17 7.58 20.07
N LYS A 214 1.36 8.24 19.23
CA LYS A 214 1.58 9.60 18.75
C LYS A 214 0.49 10.56 19.24
N LYS A 215 0.89 11.81 19.47
CA LYS A 215 -0.10 12.86 19.72
C LYS A 215 -0.81 13.21 18.39
N PRO A 216 -2.15 13.29 18.37
CA PRO A 216 -2.88 13.72 17.19
C PRO A 216 -2.50 15.15 16.81
N LYS A 217 -2.43 15.43 15.51
CA LYS A 217 -2.17 16.77 14.96
C LYS A 217 -3.42 17.42 14.38
N ARG A 218 -4.51 16.67 14.31
CA ARG A 218 -5.83 17.08 13.80
C ARG A 218 -6.91 16.18 14.44
N ASP A 219 -8.18 16.51 14.23
CA ASP A 219 -9.29 15.74 14.78
C ASP A 219 -9.71 14.56 13.89
N SER A 220 -9.52 14.66 12.58
CA SER A 220 -9.93 13.64 11.60
C SER A 220 -8.94 13.53 10.45
N PHE A 221 -9.09 12.46 9.64
CA PHE A 221 -8.35 12.33 8.39
C PHE A 221 -8.73 13.41 7.37
N GLU A 222 -7.74 13.96 6.69
CA GLU A 222 -7.99 14.76 5.50
C GLU A 222 -8.40 13.83 4.35
N TRP A 223 -9.55 14.12 3.74
CA TRP A 223 -10.01 13.34 2.60
C TRP A 223 -9.16 13.64 1.36
N LYS A 224 -8.22 12.76 1.08
CA LYS A 224 -7.47 12.75 -0.18
C LYS A 224 -8.21 11.86 -1.19
N ASN A 225 -8.39 12.33 -2.43
CA ASN A 225 -9.01 11.57 -3.53
C ASN A 225 -10.47 11.14 -3.28
N LYS A 226 -11.38 12.08 -2.97
CA LYS A 226 -12.82 11.86 -3.07
C LYS A 226 -13.15 11.38 -4.50
N THR A 227 -13.64 10.16 -4.65
CA THR A 227 -14.25 9.62 -5.89
C THR A 227 -15.72 9.43 -5.69
#